data_0d9bed6ac279c9ae3c73318e011ed7d8
#
_entry.id   0d9bed6ac279c9ae3c73318e011ed7d8
#
_cell.length_a   1.000
_cell.length_b   1.000
_cell.length_c   1.000
_cell.angle_alpha   90.00
_cell.angle_beta   90.00
_cell.angle_gamma   90.00
#
_symmetry.space_group_name_H-M   'P 1'
#
loop_
_entity.id
_entity.type
_entity.pdbx_description
1 polymer ?
#
loop_
_entity_poly.entity_id
_entity_poly.type
_entity_poly.pdbx_seq_one_letter_code
_entity_poly.pdbx_strand_id
1 'polypeptide(L)'
;MPYYGYYYGADLGYYAVVLASIVLGGLAQAFIKSTYRKWSNVSASIPGTGAEVARRMLDEGGASNGGITRVGGELTDYFDPRDEKLHLSDANFGGSSVASVAVACHEAGHAVQRQRGFAMYRLRTALVPVVSAAESLWTVVLLAGVFLNAFGLVKVAIALYAATVLFSLVTLPEIGRASCRERV
;
A
#
# COMPACT_ATOMS: atom_id res chain seq x y z
N MET A 1 -22.37 44.12 -4.37
CA MET A 1 -21.02 43.56 -4.59
C MET A 1 -20.52 42.82 -3.35
N PRO A 2 -20.85 41.52 -3.16
CA PRO A 2 -20.23 40.76 -2.06
C PRO A 2 -19.55 39.46 -2.53
N TYR A 3 -19.23 39.29 -3.82
CA TYR A 3 -18.71 38.00 -4.33
C TYR A 3 -17.18 37.88 -4.38
N TYR A 4 -16.42 38.97 -4.24
CA TYR A 4 -14.97 38.94 -4.36
C TYR A 4 -14.21 38.45 -3.11
N GLY A 5 -14.81 38.53 -1.93
CA GLY A 5 -14.15 38.12 -0.68
C GLY A 5 -14.08 36.59 -0.46
N TYR A 6 -14.98 35.86 -1.09
CA TYR A 6 -15.04 34.39 -0.91
C TYR A 6 -13.98 33.61 -1.71
N TYR A 7 -13.49 34.18 -2.81
CA TYR A 7 -12.52 33.52 -3.68
C TYR A 7 -11.11 33.47 -3.09
N TYR A 8 -10.66 34.53 -2.44
CA TYR A 8 -9.32 34.60 -1.85
C TYR A 8 -9.15 33.76 -0.58
N GLY A 9 -10.20 33.56 0.19
CA GLY A 9 -10.16 32.75 1.41
C GLY A 9 -10.14 31.23 1.11
N ALA A 10 -10.76 30.81 0.01
CA ALA A 10 -10.74 29.40 -0.42
C ALA A 10 -9.36 28.97 -0.90
N ASP A 11 -8.64 29.86 -1.59
CA ASP A 11 -7.30 29.55 -2.14
C ASP A 11 -6.27 29.33 -1.02
N LEU A 12 -6.28 30.12 0.04
CA LEU A 12 -5.33 29.95 1.15
C LEU A 12 -5.57 28.64 1.91
N GLY A 13 -6.82 28.27 2.14
CA GLY A 13 -7.18 26.98 2.76
C GLY A 13 -6.78 25.80 1.89
N TYR A 14 -6.98 25.90 0.61
CA TYR A 14 -6.55 24.88 -0.35
C TYR A 14 -5.04 24.67 -0.33
N TYR A 15 -4.26 25.74 -0.44
CA TYR A 15 -2.80 25.66 -0.41
C TYR A 15 -2.28 25.14 0.93
N ALA A 16 -2.91 25.50 2.04
CA ALA A 16 -2.55 24.99 3.36
C ALA A 16 -2.76 23.45 3.45
N VAL A 17 -3.87 22.93 2.93
CA VAL A 17 -4.15 21.48 2.90
C VAL A 17 -3.15 20.75 1.99
N VAL A 18 -2.89 21.30 0.79
CA VAL A 18 -1.90 20.71 -0.14
C VAL A 18 -0.52 20.69 0.50
N LEU A 19 -0.07 21.77 1.09
CA LEU A 19 1.23 21.84 1.77
C LEU A 19 1.32 20.86 2.93
N ALA A 20 0.28 20.81 3.78
CA ALA A 20 0.23 19.84 4.88
C ALA A 20 0.31 18.38 4.37
N SER A 21 -0.38 18.08 3.29
CA SER A 21 -0.36 16.73 2.69
C SER A 21 1.03 16.37 2.16
N ILE A 22 1.71 17.29 1.47
CA ILE A 22 3.08 17.10 0.98
C ILE A 22 4.05 16.90 2.15
N VAL A 23 3.95 17.71 3.18
CA VAL A 23 4.83 17.63 4.37
C VAL A 23 4.61 16.30 5.09
N LEU A 24 3.36 15.94 5.39
CA LEU A 24 3.05 14.67 6.05
C LEU A 24 3.49 13.46 5.23
N GLY A 25 3.22 13.46 3.93
CA GLY A 25 3.67 12.40 3.02
C GLY A 25 5.19 12.29 2.96
N GLY A 26 5.88 13.43 2.88
CA GLY A 26 7.35 13.49 2.90
C GLY A 26 7.95 12.97 4.20
N LEU A 27 7.37 13.36 5.34
CA LEU A 27 7.81 12.87 6.66
C LEU A 27 7.58 11.35 6.80
N ALA A 28 6.42 10.85 6.35
CA ALA A 28 6.13 9.42 6.37
C ALA A 28 7.14 8.63 5.50
N GLN A 29 7.42 9.10 4.29
CA GLN A 29 8.42 8.48 3.41
C GLN A 29 9.83 8.51 4.01
N ALA A 30 10.22 9.63 4.59
CA ALA A 30 11.52 9.76 5.25
C ALA A 30 11.64 8.79 6.45
N PHE A 31 10.56 8.68 7.25
CA PHE A 31 10.50 7.74 8.37
C PHE A 31 10.62 6.28 7.91
N ILE A 32 9.88 5.88 6.88
CA ILE A 32 9.95 4.52 6.31
C ILE A 32 11.38 4.22 5.83
N LYS A 33 11.95 5.10 5.00
CA LYS A 33 13.30 4.90 4.47
C LYS A 33 14.38 4.88 5.56
N SER A 34 14.30 5.75 6.55
CA SER A 34 15.26 5.79 7.64
C SER A 34 15.18 4.53 8.52
N THR A 35 13.96 4.07 8.79
CA THR A 35 13.71 2.84 9.54
C THR A 35 14.21 1.62 8.78
N TYR A 36 13.91 1.51 7.50
CA TYR A 36 14.40 0.44 6.64
C TYR A 36 15.93 0.40 6.63
N ARG A 37 16.60 1.54 6.37
CA ARG A 37 18.06 1.63 6.39
C ARG A 37 18.68 1.24 7.73
N LYS A 38 18.07 1.66 8.84
CA LYS A 38 18.52 1.29 10.18
C LYS A 38 18.53 -0.23 10.34
N TRP A 39 17.44 -0.89 10.02
CA TRP A 39 17.30 -2.33 10.22
C TRP A 39 17.90 -3.19 9.10
N SER A 40 18.25 -2.60 7.96
CA SER A 40 19.05 -3.26 6.91
C SER A 40 20.50 -3.52 7.33
N ASN A 41 21.00 -2.78 8.31
CA ASN A 41 22.36 -2.97 8.86
C ASN A 41 22.41 -3.90 10.08
N VAL A 42 21.29 -4.46 10.51
CA VAL A 42 21.18 -5.35 11.65
C VAL A 42 20.88 -6.75 11.14
N SER A 43 21.72 -7.73 11.46
CA SER A 43 21.48 -9.13 11.11
C SER A 43 20.24 -9.67 11.84
N ALA A 44 19.41 -10.43 11.14
CA ALA A 44 18.29 -11.11 11.76
C ALA A 44 18.78 -12.26 12.65
N SER A 45 18.08 -12.53 13.75
CA SER A 45 18.35 -13.68 14.61
C SER A 45 17.95 -15.01 13.97
N ILE A 46 17.09 -14.97 12.96
CA ILE A 46 16.62 -16.14 12.22
C ILE A 46 17.65 -16.44 11.12
N PRO A 47 18.18 -17.67 11.01
CA PRO A 47 19.12 -18.02 9.98
C PRO A 47 18.45 -18.09 8.60
N GLY A 48 19.10 -17.49 7.61
CA GLY A 48 18.68 -17.50 6.21
C GLY A 48 18.46 -16.12 5.61
N THR A 49 18.30 -16.10 4.31
CA THR A 49 17.94 -14.92 3.52
C THR A 49 16.44 -14.64 3.62
N GLY A 50 16.00 -13.44 3.23
CA GLY A 50 14.58 -13.12 3.20
C GLY A 50 13.78 -14.11 2.37
N ALA A 51 14.29 -14.54 1.20
CA ALA A 51 13.62 -15.53 0.36
C ALA A 51 13.53 -16.91 1.04
N GLU A 52 14.55 -17.36 1.74
CA GLU A 52 14.54 -18.66 2.46
C GLU A 52 13.58 -18.63 3.65
N VAL A 53 13.53 -17.52 4.39
CA VAL A 53 12.60 -17.37 5.50
C VAL A 53 11.16 -17.27 5.00
N ALA A 54 10.92 -16.49 3.93
CA ALA A 54 9.61 -16.43 3.27
C ALA A 54 9.16 -17.81 2.76
N ARG A 55 10.08 -18.61 2.17
CA ARG A 55 9.76 -19.96 1.71
C ARG A 55 9.29 -20.84 2.86
N ARG A 56 10.01 -20.86 3.97
CA ARG A 56 9.59 -21.61 5.17
C ARG A 56 8.21 -21.16 5.65
N MET A 57 7.96 -19.86 5.70
CA MET A 57 6.66 -19.33 6.11
C MET A 57 5.53 -19.74 5.16
N LEU A 58 5.77 -19.77 3.85
CA LEU A 58 4.80 -20.24 2.87
C LEU A 58 4.49 -21.72 3.06
N ASP A 59 5.51 -22.54 3.28
CA ASP A 59 5.36 -24.00 3.48
C ASP A 59 4.57 -24.30 4.76
N GLU A 60 4.91 -23.65 5.86
CA GLU A 60 4.19 -23.79 7.14
C GLU A 60 2.78 -23.20 7.09
N GLY A 61 2.59 -22.14 6.28
CA GLY A 61 1.31 -21.47 6.10
C GLY A 61 0.32 -22.22 5.18
N GLY A 62 0.77 -23.26 4.51
CA GLY A 62 -0.03 -24.03 3.52
C GLY A 62 -0.08 -23.39 2.14
N ALA A 63 0.81 -22.44 1.84
CA ALA A 63 0.93 -21.76 0.55
C ALA A 63 2.17 -22.26 -0.25
N SER A 64 2.48 -23.55 -0.16
CA SER A 64 3.71 -24.16 -0.71
C SER A 64 3.84 -24.03 -2.23
N ASN A 65 2.75 -23.86 -2.96
CA ASN A 65 2.75 -23.69 -4.41
C ASN A 65 3.21 -22.28 -4.85
N GLY A 66 3.27 -21.31 -3.94
CA GLY A 66 3.69 -19.94 -4.23
C GLY A 66 5.16 -19.87 -4.64
N GLY A 67 5.46 -19.28 -5.80
CA GLY A 67 6.82 -19.01 -6.25
C GLY A 67 7.41 -17.79 -5.51
N ILE A 68 8.75 -17.69 -5.49
CA ILE A 68 9.46 -16.49 -5.04
C ILE A 68 10.39 -16.05 -6.16
N THR A 69 10.26 -14.81 -6.63
CA THR A 69 11.03 -14.24 -7.73
C THR A 69 11.70 -12.93 -7.30
N ARG A 70 12.77 -12.58 -8.00
CA ARG A 70 13.44 -11.29 -7.80
C ARG A 70 12.81 -10.21 -8.66
N VAL A 71 12.78 -8.99 -8.12
CA VAL A 71 12.35 -7.78 -8.84
C VAL A 71 13.37 -6.67 -8.57
N GLY A 72 13.64 -5.84 -9.59
CA GLY A 72 14.54 -4.70 -9.46
C GLY A 72 13.91 -3.57 -8.66
N GLY A 73 14.75 -2.76 -8.00
CA GLY A 73 14.34 -1.60 -7.22
C GLY A 73 14.54 -1.78 -5.72
N GLU A 74 14.29 -0.71 -4.95
CA GLU A 74 14.36 -0.69 -3.50
C GLU A 74 12.94 -0.57 -2.94
N LEU A 75 12.55 -1.46 -2.02
CA LEU A 75 11.18 -1.50 -1.46
C LEU A 75 10.08 -1.66 -2.54
N THR A 76 10.37 -2.47 -3.55
CA THR A 76 9.43 -2.82 -4.62
C THR A 76 8.82 -4.21 -4.41
N ASP A 77 8.88 -4.68 -3.19
CA ASP A 77 8.42 -6.01 -2.80
C ASP A 77 6.89 -6.06 -2.83
N TYR A 78 6.33 -7.16 -3.33
CA TYR A 78 4.88 -7.39 -3.33
C TYR A 78 4.54 -8.87 -3.55
N PHE A 79 3.36 -9.27 -3.10
CA PHE A 79 2.72 -10.52 -3.48
C PHE A 79 1.72 -10.26 -4.61
N ASP A 80 1.88 -10.95 -5.76
CA ASP A 80 0.89 -10.89 -6.84
C ASP A 80 -0.10 -12.06 -6.72
N PRO A 81 -1.37 -11.79 -6.47
CA PRO A 81 -2.39 -12.83 -6.41
C PRO A 81 -2.74 -13.46 -7.76
N ARG A 82 -2.28 -12.92 -8.89
CA ARG A 82 -2.59 -13.42 -10.23
C ARG A 82 -1.68 -14.58 -10.60
N ASP A 83 -0.38 -14.45 -10.31
CA ASP A 83 0.62 -15.49 -10.57
C ASP A 83 1.01 -16.28 -9.31
N GLU A 84 0.44 -15.91 -8.17
CA GLU A 84 0.67 -16.52 -6.85
C GLU A 84 2.14 -16.51 -6.42
N LYS A 85 2.89 -15.46 -6.83
CA LYS A 85 4.31 -15.32 -6.51
C LYS A 85 4.59 -14.14 -5.59
N LEU A 86 5.61 -14.34 -4.77
CA LEU A 86 6.27 -13.24 -4.08
C LEU A 86 7.32 -12.64 -4.99
N HIS A 87 7.25 -11.35 -5.17
CA HIS A 87 8.25 -10.56 -5.88
C HIS A 87 9.04 -9.80 -4.83
N LEU A 88 10.31 -10.19 -4.63
CA LEU A 88 11.19 -9.55 -3.65
C LEU A 88 12.29 -8.78 -4.34
N SER A 89 12.55 -7.56 -3.87
CA SER A 89 13.68 -6.75 -4.30
C SER A 89 15.00 -7.49 -4.05
N ASP A 90 16.05 -7.22 -4.84
CA ASP A 90 17.32 -7.91 -4.72
C ASP A 90 17.88 -7.89 -3.29
N ALA A 91 17.77 -6.74 -2.62
CA ALA A 91 18.22 -6.56 -1.24
C ALA A 91 17.44 -7.42 -0.24
N ASN A 92 16.15 -7.61 -0.45
CA ASN A 92 15.29 -8.40 0.45
C ASN A 92 15.29 -9.87 0.09
N PHE A 93 15.49 -10.23 -1.18
CA PHE A 93 15.60 -11.62 -1.62
C PHE A 93 16.85 -12.31 -1.05
N GLY A 94 18.01 -11.69 -1.23
CA GLY A 94 19.31 -12.26 -0.83
C GLY A 94 19.83 -11.78 0.53
N GLY A 95 19.20 -10.76 1.13
CA GLY A 95 19.63 -10.19 2.39
C GLY A 95 19.19 -11.02 3.60
N SER A 96 20.00 -10.98 4.66
CA SER A 96 19.73 -11.64 5.95
C SER A 96 19.55 -10.63 7.08
N SER A 97 19.29 -9.37 6.76
CA SER A 97 19.02 -8.32 7.75
C SER A 97 17.60 -8.42 8.32
N VAL A 98 17.40 -7.80 9.48
CA VAL A 98 16.06 -7.68 10.09
C VAL A 98 15.05 -7.06 9.09
N ALA A 99 15.45 -6.02 8.35
CA ALA A 99 14.60 -5.40 7.35
C ALA A 99 14.25 -6.36 6.21
N SER A 100 15.25 -7.07 5.65
CA SER A 100 15.05 -8.00 4.54
C SER A 100 14.11 -9.15 4.92
N VAL A 101 14.33 -9.75 6.09
CA VAL A 101 13.48 -10.83 6.60
C VAL A 101 12.07 -10.33 6.91
N ALA A 102 11.93 -9.16 7.55
CA ALA A 102 10.62 -8.61 7.89
C ALA A 102 9.77 -8.29 6.66
N VAL A 103 10.37 -7.69 5.62
CA VAL A 103 9.65 -7.39 4.36
C VAL A 103 9.24 -8.70 3.67
N ALA A 104 10.16 -9.66 3.55
CA ALA A 104 9.87 -10.94 2.91
C ALA A 104 8.77 -11.72 3.63
N CYS A 105 8.77 -11.72 4.97
CA CYS A 105 7.71 -12.31 5.78
C CYS A 105 6.38 -11.57 5.64
N HIS A 106 6.40 -10.23 5.48
CA HIS A 106 5.18 -9.45 5.27
C HIS A 106 4.47 -9.88 3.99
N GLU A 107 5.20 -9.99 2.89
CA GLU A 107 4.65 -10.42 1.60
C GLU A 107 4.21 -11.90 1.63
N ALA A 108 4.99 -12.77 2.29
CA ALA A 108 4.59 -14.16 2.51
C ALA A 108 3.28 -14.26 3.34
N GLY A 109 3.09 -13.34 4.30
CA GLY A 109 1.86 -13.24 5.08
C GLY A 109 0.63 -13.01 4.20
N HIS A 110 0.73 -12.19 3.17
CA HIS A 110 -0.37 -11.97 2.21
C HIS A 110 -0.69 -13.24 1.41
N ALA A 111 0.31 -14.01 0.99
CA ALA A 111 0.10 -15.28 0.32
C ALA A 111 -0.62 -16.30 1.23
N VAL A 112 -0.20 -16.41 2.48
CA VAL A 112 -0.84 -17.28 3.48
C VAL A 112 -2.27 -16.85 3.79
N GLN A 113 -2.53 -15.53 3.92
CA GLN A 113 -3.88 -15.00 4.10
C GLN A 113 -4.80 -15.37 2.94
N ARG A 114 -4.29 -15.29 1.71
CA ARG A 114 -5.01 -15.72 0.51
C ARG A 114 -5.35 -17.21 0.58
N GLN A 115 -4.36 -18.06 0.84
CA GLN A 115 -4.53 -19.52 0.90
C GLN A 115 -5.52 -19.96 1.97
N ARG A 116 -5.49 -19.31 3.13
CA ARG A 116 -6.43 -19.57 4.22
C ARG A 116 -7.83 -18.98 4.00
N GLY A 117 -8.06 -18.32 2.85
CA GLY A 117 -9.36 -17.75 2.50
C GLY A 117 -9.81 -16.63 3.47
N PHE A 118 -8.88 -15.85 4.01
CA PHE A 118 -9.17 -14.81 4.97
C PHE A 118 -10.19 -13.80 4.41
N ALA A 119 -11.31 -13.63 5.10
CA ALA A 119 -12.47 -12.89 4.58
C ALA A 119 -12.12 -11.45 4.17
N MET A 120 -11.31 -10.74 4.96
CA MET A 120 -10.89 -9.36 4.66
C MET A 120 -9.99 -9.30 3.44
N TYR A 121 -9.09 -10.28 3.24
CA TYR A 121 -8.26 -10.40 2.05
C TYR A 121 -9.12 -10.59 0.79
N ARG A 122 -10.12 -11.49 0.86
CA ARG A 122 -11.06 -11.71 -0.26
C ARG A 122 -11.87 -10.46 -0.59
N LEU A 123 -12.35 -9.75 0.43
CA LEU A 123 -13.08 -8.49 0.27
C LEU A 123 -12.19 -7.45 -0.42
N ARG A 124 -10.96 -7.26 0.06
CA ARG A 124 -10.00 -6.35 -0.57
C ARG A 124 -9.77 -6.71 -2.03
N THR A 125 -9.43 -7.97 -2.33
CA THR A 125 -9.14 -8.40 -3.70
C THR A 125 -10.33 -8.20 -4.63
N ALA A 126 -11.55 -8.42 -4.16
CA ALA A 126 -12.77 -8.17 -4.94
C ALA A 126 -13.03 -6.68 -5.17
N LEU A 127 -12.66 -5.81 -4.23
CA LEU A 127 -12.86 -4.37 -4.32
C LEU A 127 -11.77 -3.62 -5.08
N VAL A 128 -10.54 -4.18 -5.15
CA VAL A 128 -9.40 -3.54 -5.84
C VAL A 128 -9.74 -3.04 -7.25
N PRO A 129 -10.36 -3.83 -8.16
CA PRO A 129 -10.64 -3.34 -9.51
C PRO A 129 -11.64 -2.17 -9.51
N VAL A 130 -12.61 -2.18 -8.59
CA VAL A 130 -13.60 -1.09 -8.46
C VAL A 130 -12.93 0.18 -7.96
N VAL A 131 -12.08 0.05 -6.94
CA VAL A 131 -11.34 1.18 -6.36
C VAL A 131 -10.32 1.75 -7.34
N SER A 132 -9.59 0.90 -8.06
CA SER A 132 -8.65 1.36 -9.10
C SER A 132 -9.35 2.10 -10.24
N ALA A 133 -10.55 1.65 -10.62
CA ALA A 133 -11.36 2.38 -11.58
C ALA A 133 -11.82 3.74 -11.01
N ALA A 134 -12.26 3.77 -9.75
CA ALA A 134 -12.65 5.02 -9.09
C ALA A 134 -11.47 5.98 -8.95
N GLU A 135 -10.27 5.50 -8.61
CA GLU A 135 -9.03 6.28 -8.54
C GLU A 135 -8.61 6.88 -9.89
N SER A 136 -8.84 6.16 -10.97
CA SER A 136 -8.56 6.66 -12.31
C SER A 136 -9.61 7.67 -12.79
N LEU A 137 -10.87 7.45 -12.45
CA LEU A 137 -11.99 8.23 -12.96
C LEU A 137 -12.23 9.54 -12.19
N TRP A 138 -12.03 9.57 -10.87
CA TRP A 138 -12.38 10.76 -10.09
C TRP A 138 -11.65 12.02 -10.56
N THR A 139 -10.36 11.91 -10.94
CA THR A 139 -9.57 13.04 -11.45
C THR A 139 -10.12 13.54 -12.77
N VAL A 140 -10.45 12.64 -13.69
CA VAL A 140 -11.01 12.99 -15.00
C VAL A 140 -12.39 13.64 -14.84
N VAL A 141 -13.24 13.08 -13.99
CA VAL A 141 -14.58 13.61 -13.70
C VAL A 141 -14.49 14.98 -13.02
N LEU A 142 -13.52 15.17 -12.10
CA LEU A 142 -13.29 16.46 -11.45
C LEU A 142 -12.89 17.52 -12.48
N LEU A 143 -11.89 17.22 -13.32
CA LEU A 143 -11.44 18.15 -14.35
C LEU A 143 -12.57 18.49 -15.33
N ALA A 144 -13.32 17.49 -15.79
CA ALA A 144 -14.49 17.72 -16.64
C ALA A 144 -15.53 18.60 -15.95
N GLY A 145 -15.81 18.37 -14.67
CA GLY A 145 -16.73 19.17 -13.88
C GLY A 145 -16.33 20.64 -13.77
N VAL A 146 -15.02 20.88 -13.60
CA VAL A 146 -14.47 22.25 -13.53
C VAL A 146 -14.52 22.92 -14.90
N PHE A 147 -14.02 22.28 -15.96
CA PHE A 147 -13.99 22.87 -17.30
C PHE A 147 -15.38 23.11 -17.91
N LEU A 148 -16.35 22.26 -17.62
CA LEU A 148 -17.72 22.37 -18.11
C LEU A 148 -18.63 23.20 -17.19
N ASN A 149 -18.08 23.76 -16.07
CA ASN A 149 -18.88 24.43 -15.02
C ASN A 149 -20.05 23.56 -14.50
N ALA A 150 -19.89 22.24 -14.52
CA ALA A 150 -20.90 21.27 -14.14
C ALA A 150 -20.72 20.82 -12.67
N PHE A 151 -21.26 21.59 -11.72
CA PHE A 151 -21.13 21.30 -10.28
C PHE A 151 -21.61 19.90 -9.87
N GLY A 152 -22.51 19.30 -10.64
CA GLY A 152 -22.94 17.91 -10.44
C GLY A 152 -21.80 16.91 -10.59
N LEU A 153 -20.93 17.09 -11.60
CA LEU A 153 -19.76 16.24 -11.81
C LEU A 153 -18.71 16.40 -10.70
N VAL A 154 -18.53 17.62 -10.18
CA VAL A 154 -17.64 17.86 -9.06
C VAL A 154 -18.08 17.07 -7.82
N LYS A 155 -19.39 17.04 -7.52
CA LYS A 155 -19.94 16.24 -6.42
C LYS A 155 -19.70 14.74 -6.62
N VAL A 156 -19.86 14.25 -7.85
CA VAL A 156 -19.57 12.84 -8.19
C VAL A 156 -18.09 12.52 -7.98
N ALA A 157 -17.17 13.40 -8.42
CA ALA A 157 -15.74 13.22 -8.20
C ALA A 157 -15.39 13.13 -6.70
N ILE A 158 -15.98 14.01 -5.88
CA ILE A 158 -15.79 13.98 -4.42
C ILE A 158 -16.32 12.68 -3.82
N ALA A 159 -17.46 12.19 -4.26
CA ALA A 159 -18.02 10.92 -3.79
C ALA A 159 -17.15 9.72 -4.17
N LEU A 160 -16.62 9.68 -5.39
CA LEU A 160 -15.67 8.67 -5.83
C LEU A 160 -14.39 8.69 -4.98
N TYR A 161 -13.83 9.86 -4.76
CA TYR A 161 -12.64 10.01 -3.90
C TYR A 161 -12.91 9.57 -2.46
N ALA A 162 -14.04 9.98 -1.87
CA ALA A 162 -14.42 9.55 -0.53
C ALA A 162 -14.56 8.03 -0.41
N ALA A 163 -15.08 7.36 -1.45
CA ALA A 163 -15.16 5.90 -1.48
C ALA A 163 -13.77 5.23 -1.48
N THR A 164 -12.77 5.79 -2.18
CA THR A 164 -11.40 5.26 -2.17
C THR A 164 -10.73 5.43 -0.80
N VAL A 165 -10.95 6.56 -0.13
CA VAL A 165 -10.46 6.80 1.23
C VAL A 165 -11.10 5.83 2.22
N LEU A 166 -12.42 5.64 2.13
CA LEU A 166 -13.13 4.70 3.01
C LEU A 166 -12.62 3.27 2.82
N PHE A 167 -12.41 2.85 1.58
CA PHE A 167 -11.82 1.55 1.27
C PHE A 167 -10.43 1.39 1.91
N SER A 168 -9.58 2.40 1.79
CA SER A 168 -8.25 2.40 2.40
C SER A 168 -8.32 2.23 3.91
N LEU A 169 -9.25 2.93 4.59
CA LEU A 169 -9.46 2.80 6.03
C LEU A 169 -9.95 1.41 6.44
N VAL A 170 -10.88 0.84 5.68
CA VAL A 170 -11.41 -0.51 5.95
C VAL A 170 -10.35 -1.60 5.78
N THR A 171 -9.39 -1.40 4.89
CA THR A 171 -8.31 -2.38 4.63
C THR A 171 -7.10 -2.24 5.56
N LEU A 172 -6.98 -1.16 6.33
CA LEU A 172 -5.88 -0.98 7.30
C LEU A 172 -5.67 -2.15 8.29
N PRO A 173 -6.71 -2.77 8.89
CA PRO A 173 -6.53 -3.89 9.81
C PRO A 173 -5.89 -5.13 9.17
N GLU A 174 -6.05 -5.31 7.87
CA GLU A 174 -5.46 -6.42 7.13
C GLU A 174 -3.93 -6.28 7.04
N ILE A 175 -3.46 -5.08 6.73
CA ILE A 175 -2.03 -4.77 6.64
C ILE A 175 -1.32 -5.06 7.98
N GLY A 176 -1.95 -4.71 9.10
CA GLY A 176 -1.41 -4.97 10.43
C GLY A 176 -1.32 -6.46 10.80
N ARG A 177 -2.12 -7.33 10.18
CA ARG A 177 -2.11 -8.79 10.41
C ARG A 177 -1.14 -9.54 9.52
N ALA A 178 -0.80 -8.99 8.36
CA ALA A 178 0.26 -9.53 7.49
C ALA A 178 1.66 -9.30 8.08
N SER A 179 1.82 -8.28 8.95
CA SER A 179 3.09 -8.11 9.66
C SER A 179 3.34 -9.31 10.58
N CYS A 180 4.59 -9.76 10.63
CA CYS A 180 5.09 -10.93 11.36
C CYS A 180 4.82 -10.92 12.89
N ARG A 181 3.68 -10.43 13.34
CA ARG A 181 3.27 -10.40 14.75
C ARG A 181 2.74 -11.76 15.22
N GLU A 182 2.50 -12.68 14.30
CA GLU A 182 2.11 -14.04 14.63
C GLU A 182 3.31 -14.97 14.60
N ARG A 183 4.01 -15.00 15.73
CA ARG A 183 4.99 -16.01 16.14
C ARG A 183 6.24 -16.15 15.25
N VAL A 184 7.21 -15.37 15.59
CA VAL A 184 8.59 -15.82 15.68
C VAL A 184 8.96 -15.84 17.16
#